data_1480999e3d1d02a26be2442cc9518fe2
#
_entry.id   1480999e3d1d02a26be2442cc9518fe2
#
_cell.length_a   1.000
_cell.length_b   1.000
_cell.length_c   1.000
_cell.angle_alpha   90.00
_cell.angle_beta   90.00
_cell.angle_gamma   90.00
#
_symmetry.space_group_name_H-M   'P 1'
#
loop_
_entity.id
_entity.type
_entity.pdbx_description
1 polymer ?
#
loop_
_entity_poly.entity_id
_entity_poly.type
_entity_poly.pdbx_seq_one_letter_code
_entity_poly.pdbx_strand_id
1 'polypeptide(L)'
;MKNLILFFSISILFVACRKDKTTFVPSPYVLDIPNHFPDMIIPDDNPMTQEGVALGRWLFYEKRLSGNDSMSCASCHLPQSSFSDPNKYSTGIDGIEGNRNSMALINLGWDNFFFWDGRASSLEQQILEPIPNPIEMHQSWTDAVYKLNLDINYRNKFYRAFGEPGIDSIKVVKAIAQFIRTMISASSKYDVMYKYENGMSLTSSEQSILQTVDVEEWAGYDLFKSL
;
A
#
# COMPACT_ATOMS: atom_id res chain seq x y z
N MET A 1 -54.28 -60.86 32.74
CA MET A 1 -54.38 -59.53 32.14
C MET A 1 -52.99 -58.94 32.18
N LYS A 2 -52.25 -58.94 31.04
CA LYS A 2 -50.85 -58.50 30.95
C LYS A 2 -50.86 -57.07 30.36
N ASN A 3 -50.41 -56.11 31.18
CA ASN A 3 -50.25 -54.72 30.72
C ASN A 3 -48.93 -54.59 29.96
N LEU A 4 -49.03 -54.28 28.64
CA LEU A 4 -47.92 -54.01 27.76
C LEU A 4 -47.64 -52.50 27.83
N ILE A 5 -46.51 -52.10 28.48
CA ILE A 5 -46.10 -50.69 28.50
C ILE A 5 -45.22 -50.45 27.25
N LEU A 6 -45.72 -49.63 26.35
CA LEU A 6 -45.04 -49.23 25.11
C LEU A 6 -44.13 -48.04 25.43
N PHE A 7 -42.80 -48.26 25.46
CA PHE A 7 -41.82 -47.16 25.54
C PHE A 7 -41.66 -46.50 24.20
N PHE A 8 -42.11 -45.26 24.09
CA PHE A 8 -41.91 -44.42 22.91
C PHE A 8 -40.53 -43.69 23.06
N SER A 9 -39.49 -44.19 22.40
CA SER A 9 -38.17 -43.52 22.35
C SER A 9 -38.23 -42.33 21.41
N ILE A 10 -38.25 -41.11 21.95
CA ILE A 10 -38.11 -39.90 21.17
C ILE A 10 -36.61 -39.68 20.91
N SER A 11 -36.14 -40.01 19.69
CA SER A 11 -34.80 -39.66 19.20
C SER A 11 -34.80 -38.18 18.79
N ILE A 12 -34.22 -37.33 19.66
CA ILE A 12 -33.98 -35.92 19.33
C ILE A 12 -32.76 -35.86 18.39
N LEU A 13 -33.04 -35.65 17.10
CA LEU A 13 -32.02 -35.34 16.10
C LEU A 13 -31.49 -33.90 16.34
N PHE A 14 -30.35 -33.77 16.99
CA PHE A 14 -29.60 -32.52 17.00
C PHE A 14 -29.06 -32.25 15.60
N VAL A 15 -29.83 -31.49 14.80
CA VAL A 15 -29.29 -30.87 13.58
C VAL A 15 -28.34 -29.77 14.03
N ALA A 16 -27.06 -30.11 14.16
CA ALA A 16 -26.00 -29.12 14.35
C ALA A 16 -25.92 -28.28 13.07
N CYS A 17 -26.54 -27.10 13.09
CA CYS A 17 -26.24 -26.06 12.09
C CYS A 17 -24.74 -25.74 12.18
N ARG A 18 -23.91 -26.44 11.41
CA ARG A 18 -22.58 -25.95 11.07
C ARG A 18 -22.81 -24.70 10.24
N LYS A 19 -22.63 -23.53 10.85
CA LYS A 19 -22.36 -22.31 10.12
C LYS A 19 -21.05 -22.55 9.36
N ASP A 20 -21.14 -22.90 8.10
CA ASP A 20 -19.97 -22.86 7.23
C ASP A 20 -19.43 -21.44 7.35
N LYS A 21 -18.24 -21.30 7.93
CA LYS A 21 -17.49 -20.03 7.91
C LYS A 21 -17.14 -19.82 6.44
N THR A 22 -18.00 -19.10 5.71
CA THR A 22 -17.63 -18.64 4.38
C THR A 22 -16.40 -17.78 4.55
N THR A 23 -15.25 -18.34 4.21
CA THR A 23 -13.99 -17.62 4.21
C THR A 23 -14.13 -16.52 3.16
N PHE A 24 -13.95 -15.27 3.56
CA PHE A 24 -13.97 -14.17 2.61
C PHE A 24 -12.76 -14.31 1.68
N VAL A 25 -12.99 -14.25 0.38
CA VAL A 25 -11.93 -14.26 -0.63
C VAL A 25 -11.78 -12.83 -1.14
N PRO A 26 -10.61 -12.20 -0.95
CA PRO A 26 -10.38 -10.84 -1.45
C PRO A 26 -10.52 -10.76 -2.98
N SER A 27 -11.04 -9.64 -3.47
CA SER A 27 -11.23 -9.39 -4.90
C SER A 27 -9.93 -8.94 -5.56
N PRO A 28 -9.51 -9.51 -6.70
CA PRO A 28 -8.32 -9.05 -7.40
C PRO A 28 -8.39 -7.55 -7.74
N TYR A 29 -7.27 -6.85 -7.58
CA TYR A 29 -7.09 -5.48 -8.02
C TYR A 29 -6.23 -5.45 -9.29
N VAL A 30 -6.75 -4.85 -10.35
CA VAL A 30 -6.01 -4.68 -11.61
C VAL A 30 -5.38 -3.28 -11.60
N LEU A 31 -4.06 -3.23 -11.67
CA LEU A 31 -3.32 -1.97 -11.84
C LEU A 31 -3.51 -1.46 -13.28
N ASP A 32 -3.80 -0.17 -13.40
CA ASP A 32 -3.82 0.51 -14.70
C ASP A 32 -2.38 0.95 -15.04
N ILE A 33 -1.62 0.00 -15.57
CA ILE A 33 -0.22 0.23 -15.95
C ILE A 33 -0.19 0.82 -17.36
N PRO A 34 0.41 2.01 -17.54
CA PRO A 34 0.55 2.61 -18.87
C PRO A 34 1.34 1.71 -19.82
N ASN A 35 0.94 1.66 -21.07
CA ASN A 35 1.50 0.77 -22.09
C ASN A 35 2.98 1.01 -22.45
N HIS A 36 3.54 2.15 -22.01
CA HIS A 36 4.96 2.48 -22.17
C HIS A 36 5.81 2.12 -20.93
N PHE A 37 5.18 1.57 -19.88
CA PHE A 37 5.86 1.05 -18.71
C PHE A 37 6.03 -0.46 -18.84
N PRO A 38 7.07 -1.05 -18.25
CA PRO A 38 7.19 -2.51 -18.15
C PRO A 38 6.14 -3.06 -17.17
N ASP A 39 5.90 -4.37 -17.21
CA ASP A 39 5.05 -5.03 -16.24
C ASP A 39 5.61 -4.84 -14.82
N MET A 40 4.73 -4.55 -13.87
CA MET A 40 5.11 -4.43 -12.46
C MET A 40 5.21 -5.82 -11.83
N ILE A 41 6.33 -6.10 -11.16
CA ILE A 41 6.51 -7.36 -10.43
C ILE A 41 5.74 -7.29 -9.10
N ILE A 42 4.69 -8.09 -9.00
CA ILE A 42 3.89 -8.21 -7.77
C ILE A 42 4.36 -9.44 -7.00
N PRO A 43 4.73 -9.31 -5.70
CA PRO A 43 5.13 -10.47 -4.90
C PRO A 43 4.00 -11.50 -4.77
N ASP A 44 4.32 -12.78 -4.95
CA ASP A 44 3.35 -13.88 -4.86
C ASP A 44 2.68 -13.96 -3.48
N ASP A 45 3.39 -13.56 -2.43
CA ASP A 45 2.89 -13.55 -1.05
C ASP A 45 2.16 -12.27 -0.67
N ASN A 46 2.05 -11.29 -1.60
CA ASN A 46 1.30 -10.05 -1.43
C ASN A 46 0.56 -9.65 -2.74
N PRO A 47 -0.34 -10.49 -3.26
CA PRO A 47 -1.10 -10.18 -4.46
C PRO A 47 -1.96 -8.93 -4.26
N MET A 48 -2.14 -8.15 -5.33
CA MET A 48 -2.97 -6.94 -5.30
C MET A 48 -4.44 -7.28 -5.17
N THR A 49 -5.10 -6.74 -4.14
CA THR A 49 -6.54 -6.92 -3.92
C THR A 49 -7.24 -5.58 -3.66
N GLN A 50 -8.52 -5.48 -4.02
CA GLN A 50 -9.29 -4.26 -3.81
C GLN A 50 -9.39 -3.90 -2.32
N GLU A 51 -9.60 -4.90 -1.48
CA GLU A 51 -9.68 -4.74 -0.04
C GLU A 51 -8.32 -4.43 0.59
N GLY A 52 -7.24 -5.03 0.06
CA GLY A 52 -5.87 -4.77 0.50
C GLY A 52 -5.42 -3.34 0.17
N VAL A 53 -5.65 -2.89 -1.06
CA VAL A 53 -5.40 -1.49 -1.48
C VAL A 53 -6.21 -0.51 -0.64
N ALA A 54 -7.52 -0.77 -0.45
CA ALA A 54 -8.37 0.09 0.36
C ALA A 54 -7.91 0.14 1.83
N LEU A 55 -7.55 -1.01 2.43
CA LEU A 55 -6.98 -1.07 3.77
C LEU A 55 -5.65 -0.32 3.85
N GLY A 56 -4.76 -0.51 2.88
CA GLY A 56 -3.46 0.17 2.81
C GLY A 56 -3.61 1.69 2.78
N ARG A 57 -4.59 2.20 2.03
CA ARG A 57 -4.92 3.62 2.04
C ARG A 57 -5.36 4.10 3.42
N TRP A 58 -6.22 3.37 4.15
CA TRP A 58 -6.61 3.73 5.51
C TRP A 58 -5.39 3.75 6.45
N LEU A 59 -4.52 2.76 6.35
CA LEU A 59 -3.32 2.65 7.18
C LEU A 59 -2.29 3.73 6.87
N PHE A 60 -2.15 4.15 5.62
CA PHE A 60 -1.26 5.24 5.22
C PHE A 60 -1.60 6.58 5.90
N TYR A 61 -2.87 6.81 6.20
CA TYR A 61 -3.36 7.99 6.93
C TYR A 61 -3.62 7.73 8.42
N GLU A 62 -3.31 6.53 8.93
CA GLU A 62 -3.62 6.14 10.30
C GLU A 62 -2.59 6.66 11.30
N LYS A 63 -3.00 7.57 12.16
CA LYS A 63 -2.13 8.19 13.14
C LYS A 63 -1.76 7.29 14.32
N ARG A 64 -2.57 6.26 14.61
CA ARG A 64 -2.27 5.27 15.68
C ARG A 64 -1.05 4.42 15.38
N LEU A 65 -0.48 4.52 14.18
CA LEU A 65 0.81 3.95 13.83
C LEU A 65 1.99 4.75 14.39
N SER A 66 1.76 5.91 15.01
CA SER A 66 2.79 6.67 15.74
C SER A 66 2.61 6.58 17.25
N GLY A 67 3.69 6.79 18.01
CA GLY A 67 3.72 6.59 19.45
C GLY A 67 2.72 7.46 20.23
N ASN A 68 2.51 8.69 19.78
CA ASN A 68 1.59 9.67 20.40
C ASN A 68 0.31 9.91 19.58
N ASP A 69 0.01 9.11 18.58
CA ASP A 69 -1.16 9.20 17.70
C ASP A 69 -1.28 10.54 16.93
N SER A 70 -0.17 11.26 16.72
CA SER A 70 -0.19 12.55 16.04
C SER A 70 0.17 12.47 14.56
N MET A 71 0.93 11.46 14.12
CA MET A 71 1.56 11.37 12.81
C MET A 71 1.18 10.07 12.08
N SER A 72 1.13 10.15 10.76
CA SER A 72 0.94 9.01 9.85
C SER A 72 1.96 9.08 8.72
N CYS A 73 2.01 8.09 7.82
CA CYS A 73 2.86 8.14 6.62
C CYS A 73 2.58 9.42 5.81
N ALA A 74 1.31 9.82 5.70
CA ALA A 74 0.89 11.04 4.99
C ALA A 74 1.42 12.34 5.62
N SER A 75 1.98 12.31 6.83
CA SER A 75 2.56 13.51 7.46
C SER A 75 3.88 13.94 6.83
N CYS A 76 4.64 12.97 6.29
CA CYS A 76 5.93 13.20 5.61
C CYS A 76 5.87 12.90 4.10
N HIS A 77 4.82 12.22 3.65
CA HIS A 77 4.62 11.88 2.24
C HIS A 77 3.35 12.58 1.73
N LEU A 78 3.50 13.86 1.37
CA LEU A 78 2.38 14.75 1.02
C LEU A 78 1.98 14.56 -0.45
N PRO A 79 0.70 14.33 -0.78
CA PRO A 79 0.23 14.14 -2.16
C PRO A 79 0.62 15.30 -3.10
N GLN A 80 0.53 16.54 -2.62
CA GLN A 80 0.86 17.74 -3.40
C GLN A 80 2.36 17.90 -3.70
N SER A 81 3.21 17.08 -3.06
CA SER A 81 4.67 17.05 -3.26
C SER A 81 5.12 15.70 -3.84
N SER A 82 4.29 15.07 -4.69
CA SER A 82 4.55 13.73 -5.25
C SER A 82 4.76 12.68 -4.16
N PHE A 83 4.03 12.79 -3.05
CA PHE A 83 4.20 11.96 -1.86
C PHE A 83 5.61 11.98 -1.27
N SER A 84 6.28 13.15 -1.33
CA SER A 84 7.52 13.45 -0.59
C SER A 84 7.28 14.58 0.41
N ASP A 85 8.29 14.95 1.20
CA ASP A 85 8.27 16.12 2.06
C ASP A 85 8.87 17.34 1.31
N PRO A 86 8.17 18.49 1.22
CA PRO A 86 8.74 19.70 0.62
C PRO A 86 9.86 20.32 1.47
N ASN A 87 9.96 19.97 2.76
CA ASN A 87 11.06 20.39 3.62
C ASN A 87 12.31 19.55 3.31
N LYS A 88 13.48 20.11 3.60
CA LYS A 88 14.77 19.40 3.43
C LYS A 88 14.81 18.10 4.25
N TYR A 89 14.30 18.15 5.46
CA TYR A 89 14.19 17.01 6.38
C TYR A 89 12.80 16.97 6.99
N SER A 90 12.28 15.77 7.19
CA SER A 90 11.05 15.56 7.92
C SER A 90 11.31 15.56 9.42
N THR A 91 10.33 16.06 10.18
CA THR A 91 10.39 16.08 11.65
C THR A 91 9.50 14.98 12.22
N GLY A 92 10.04 14.10 13.06
CA GLY A 92 9.31 13.04 13.72
C GLY A 92 8.45 13.51 14.90
N ILE A 93 7.76 12.55 15.55
CA ILE A 93 6.78 12.86 16.62
C ILE A 93 7.40 13.53 17.86
N ASP A 94 8.68 13.33 18.10
CA ASP A 94 9.43 13.92 19.23
C ASP A 94 10.08 15.27 18.88
N GLY A 95 9.76 15.84 17.72
CA GLY A 95 10.33 17.10 17.24
C GLY A 95 11.78 16.97 16.74
N ILE A 96 12.27 15.77 16.52
CA ILE A 96 13.62 15.48 16.01
C ILE A 96 13.57 15.47 14.48
N GLU A 97 14.43 16.27 13.85
CA GLU A 97 14.59 16.23 12.40
C GLU A 97 15.43 15.00 11.95
N GLY A 98 14.98 14.37 10.87
CA GLY A 98 15.77 13.36 10.17
C GLY A 98 17.02 13.97 9.51
N ASN A 99 17.86 13.12 8.94
CA ASN A 99 19.06 13.54 8.24
C ASN A 99 18.99 13.38 6.70
N ARG A 100 17.85 12.93 6.20
CA ARG A 100 17.52 12.75 4.77
C ARG A 100 16.09 13.21 4.49
N ASN A 101 15.84 13.64 3.26
CA ASN A 101 14.50 13.95 2.80
C ASN A 101 13.64 12.68 2.70
N SER A 102 12.33 12.80 2.98
CA SER A 102 11.38 11.73 2.69
C SER A 102 11.23 11.56 1.18
N MET A 103 11.54 10.37 0.68
CA MET A 103 11.51 10.05 -0.75
C MET A 103 10.08 10.13 -1.31
N ALA A 104 9.95 10.48 -2.59
CA ALA A 104 8.69 10.34 -3.31
C ALA A 104 8.23 8.88 -3.34
N LEU A 105 6.93 8.65 -3.21
CA LEU A 105 6.36 7.29 -3.24
C LEU A 105 5.76 6.91 -4.61
N ILE A 106 5.87 7.78 -5.62
CA ILE A 106 5.38 7.48 -6.97
C ILE A 106 6.29 6.46 -7.65
N ASN A 107 5.68 5.55 -8.42
CA ASN A 107 6.33 4.54 -9.26
C ASN A 107 7.21 3.52 -8.52
N LEU A 108 7.13 3.43 -7.19
CA LEU A 108 7.96 2.52 -6.39
C LEU A 108 7.68 1.02 -6.64
N GLY A 109 6.59 0.68 -7.34
CA GLY A 109 6.32 -0.71 -7.71
C GLY A 109 7.32 -1.31 -8.70
N TRP A 110 8.14 -0.48 -9.36
CA TRP A 110 9.21 -0.91 -10.30
C TRP A 110 10.61 -0.87 -9.69
N ASP A 111 10.75 -0.30 -8.46
CA ASP A 111 12.05 -0.22 -7.80
C ASP A 111 12.44 -1.55 -7.15
N ASN A 112 13.75 -1.81 -7.13
CA ASN A 112 14.34 -3.00 -6.52
C ASN A 112 15.09 -2.69 -5.22
N PHE A 113 15.35 -1.42 -4.93
CA PHE A 113 16.07 -0.96 -3.75
C PHE A 113 15.39 0.27 -3.18
N PHE A 114 15.23 0.31 -1.87
CA PHE A 114 14.50 1.34 -1.16
C PHE A 114 15.38 2.00 -0.11
N PHE A 115 15.00 3.18 0.34
CA PHE A 115 15.83 4.18 1.00
C PHE A 115 16.91 4.76 0.08
N TRP A 116 17.43 5.94 0.44
CA TRP A 116 18.50 6.61 -0.31
C TRP A 116 19.80 5.81 -0.42
N ASP A 117 20.00 4.82 0.45
CA ASP A 117 21.18 3.94 0.49
C ASP A 117 20.88 2.51 -0.03
N GLY A 118 19.66 2.24 -0.46
CA GLY A 118 19.29 0.95 -1.05
C GLY A 118 19.26 -0.22 -0.07
N ARG A 119 19.20 0.03 1.25
CA ARG A 119 19.32 -1.04 2.26
C ARG A 119 18.13 -1.98 2.35
N ALA A 120 16.94 -1.56 1.90
CA ALA A 120 15.77 -2.43 1.83
C ALA A 120 15.57 -2.95 0.40
N SER A 121 15.27 -4.23 0.24
CA SER A 121 15.12 -4.92 -1.04
C SER A 121 13.64 -5.09 -1.46
N SER A 122 12.70 -4.59 -0.68
CA SER A 122 11.27 -4.58 -1.02
C SER A 122 10.55 -3.42 -0.32
N LEU A 123 9.39 -3.02 -0.86
CA LEU A 123 8.50 -2.05 -0.20
C LEU A 123 8.11 -2.52 1.20
N GLU A 124 7.84 -3.81 1.35
CA GLU A 124 7.45 -4.39 2.62
C GLU A 124 8.56 -4.25 3.68
N GLN A 125 9.81 -4.46 3.30
CA GLN A 125 10.94 -4.25 4.21
C GLN A 125 11.13 -2.78 4.56
N GLN A 126 10.98 -1.89 3.58
CA GLN A 126 11.11 -0.45 3.81
C GLN A 126 10.04 0.05 4.79
N ILE A 127 8.78 -0.36 4.64
CA ILE A 127 7.66 0.09 5.49
C ILE A 127 7.81 -0.37 6.94
N LEU A 128 8.54 -1.45 7.21
CA LEU A 128 8.79 -1.92 8.57
C LEU A 128 9.60 -0.95 9.43
N GLU A 129 10.46 -0.12 8.82
CA GLU A 129 11.44 0.68 9.57
C GLU A 129 10.91 2.00 10.15
N PRO A 130 10.10 2.83 9.45
CA PRO A 130 9.69 4.15 9.94
C PRO A 130 8.88 4.10 11.25
N ILE A 131 8.07 3.07 11.44
CA ILE A 131 7.20 2.96 12.61
C ILE A 131 8.00 2.81 13.90
N PRO A 132 8.96 1.87 14.04
CA PRO A 132 9.77 1.77 15.24
C PRO A 132 10.89 2.80 15.34
N ASN A 133 11.17 3.56 14.28
CA ASN A 133 12.27 4.53 14.28
C ASN A 133 12.02 5.66 15.29
N PRO A 134 12.90 5.85 16.30
CA PRO A 134 12.70 6.85 17.33
C PRO A 134 12.77 8.30 16.83
N ILE A 135 13.37 8.55 15.67
CA ILE A 135 13.40 9.89 15.06
C ILE A 135 12.25 10.12 14.05
N GLU A 136 11.35 9.14 13.87
CA GLU A 136 10.20 9.22 12.96
C GLU A 136 8.90 9.01 13.73
N MET A 137 8.31 7.79 13.66
CA MET A 137 6.99 7.50 14.25
C MET A 137 7.09 6.97 15.70
N HIS A 138 8.25 6.52 16.16
CA HIS A 138 8.60 6.12 17.53
C HIS A 138 7.53 5.24 18.20
N GLN A 139 7.07 4.20 17.49
CA GLN A 139 6.03 3.30 17.96
C GLN A 139 6.47 1.84 17.85
N SER A 140 6.30 1.05 18.93
CA SER A 140 6.55 -0.38 18.81
C SER A 140 5.49 -1.05 17.91
N TRP A 141 5.90 -2.06 17.12
CA TRP A 141 4.93 -2.83 16.33
C TRP A 141 3.90 -3.53 17.21
N THR A 142 4.27 -3.96 18.39
CA THR A 142 3.35 -4.58 19.37
C THR A 142 2.23 -3.61 19.76
N ASP A 143 2.56 -2.37 20.08
CA ASP A 143 1.57 -1.36 20.48
C ASP A 143 0.76 -0.87 19.29
N ALA A 144 1.37 -0.67 18.12
CA ALA A 144 0.67 -0.31 16.89
C ALA A 144 -0.41 -1.35 16.55
N VAL A 145 -0.04 -2.62 16.53
CA VAL A 145 -0.97 -3.75 16.29
C VAL A 145 -2.03 -3.83 17.37
N TYR A 146 -1.67 -3.64 18.64
CA TYR A 146 -2.62 -3.62 19.75
C TYR A 146 -3.68 -2.54 19.57
N LYS A 147 -3.26 -1.28 19.28
CA LYS A 147 -4.18 -0.16 19.04
C LYS A 147 -5.16 -0.45 17.89
N LEU A 148 -4.68 -1.02 16.78
CA LEU A 148 -5.53 -1.39 15.66
C LEU A 148 -6.51 -2.51 16.01
N ASN A 149 -6.10 -3.49 16.83
CA ASN A 149 -6.95 -4.58 17.26
C ASN A 149 -8.09 -4.16 18.20
N LEU A 150 -7.98 -3.03 18.89
CA LEU A 150 -9.09 -2.47 19.68
C LEU A 150 -10.27 -2.01 18.82
N ASP A 151 -10.02 -1.69 17.54
CA ASP A 151 -11.04 -1.19 16.63
C ASP A 151 -11.66 -2.32 15.80
N ILE A 152 -12.96 -2.56 16.00
CA ILE A 152 -13.72 -3.57 15.26
C ILE A 152 -13.72 -3.31 13.75
N ASN A 153 -13.67 -2.03 13.33
CA ASN A 153 -13.63 -1.69 11.92
C ASN A 153 -12.32 -2.13 11.28
N TYR A 154 -11.18 -1.96 11.99
CA TYR A 154 -9.89 -2.48 11.51
C TYR A 154 -9.89 -4.00 11.48
N ARG A 155 -10.35 -4.70 12.51
CA ARG A 155 -10.45 -6.16 12.49
C ARG A 155 -11.25 -6.65 11.28
N ASN A 156 -12.36 -6.00 10.96
CA ASN A 156 -13.18 -6.35 9.79
C ASN A 156 -12.46 -6.03 8.47
N LYS A 157 -11.78 -4.89 8.35
CA LYS A 157 -11.00 -4.52 7.16
C LYS A 157 -9.88 -5.52 6.90
N PHE A 158 -9.12 -5.91 7.94
CA PHE A 158 -8.06 -6.91 7.84
C PHE A 158 -8.61 -8.28 7.44
N TYR A 159 -9.70 -8.72 8.05
CA TYR A 159 -10.35 -9.97 7.66
C TYR A 159 -10.76 -9.96 6.17
N ARG A 160 -11.29 -8.87 5.67
CA ARG A 160 -11.65 -8.75 4.25
C ARG A 160 -10.43 -8.66 3.34
N ALA A 161 -9.35 -8.03 3.76
CA ALA A 161 -8.16 -7.90 2.95
C ALA A 161 -7.33 -9.18 2.86
N PHE A 162 -7.34 -10.03 3.90
CA PHE A 162 -6.48 -11.21 3.98
C PHE A 162 -7.22 -12.54 4.08
N GLY A 163 -8.56 -12.53 4.17
CA GLY A 163 -9.39 -13.74 4.26
C GLY A 163 -9.32 -14.48 5.61
N GLU A 164 -8.52 -14.00 6.54
CA GLU A 164 -8.30 -14.62 7.86
C GLU A 164 -8.29 -13.58 8.99
N PRO A 165 -8.71 -13.96 10.20
CA PRO A 165 -8.75 -13.05 11.33
C PRO A 165 -7.35 -12.71 11.85
N GLY A 166 -7.26 -11.62 12.60
CA GLY A 166 -6.03 -11.16 13.25
C GLY A 166 -5.29 -10.08 12.47
N ILE A 167 -4.72 -9.17 13.24
CA ILE A 167 -3.86 -8.08 12.75
C ILE A 167 -2.45 -8.37 13.26
N ASP A 168 -1.47 -8.27 12.39
CA ASP A 168 -0.05 -8.32 12.69
C ASP A 168 0.71 -7.28 11.86
N SER A 169 1.98 -7.06 12.19
CA SER A 169 2.82 -6.08 11.48
C SER A 169 2.99 -6.41 10.01
N ILE A 170 3.08 -7.68 9.64
CA ILE A 170 3.29 -8.12 8.26
C ILE A 170 2.06 -7.78 7.41
N LYS A 171 0.84 -8.03 7.92
CA LYS A 171 -0.39 -7.66 7.23
C LYS A 171 -0.54 -6.13 7.10
N VAL A 172 -0.15 -5.35 8.12
CA VAL A 172 -0.13 -3.88 8.05
C VAL A 172 0.78 -3.42 6.91
N VAL A 173 1.99 -3.91 6.88
CA VAL A 173 3.00 -3.58 5.87
C VAL A 173 2.55 -3.99 4.47
N LYS A 174 2.05 -5.22 4.32
CA LYS A 174 1.53 -5.72 3.03
C LYS A 174 0.42 -4.86 2.48
N ALA A 175 -0.53 -4.46 3.31
CA ALA A 175 -1.62 -3.59 2.88
C ALA A 175 -1.12 -2.20 2.44
N ILE A 176 -0.21 -1.57 3.22
CA ILE A 176 0.39 -0.28 2.84
C ILE A 176 1.16 -0.41 1.52
N ALA A 177 1.93 -1.49 1.33
CA ALA A 177 2.67 -1.74 0.09
C ALA A 177 1.74 -1.90 -1.12
N GLN A 178 0.59 -2.58 -0.98
CA GLN A 178 -0.42 -2.64 -2.04
C GLN A 178 -0.92 -1.24 -2.41
N PHE A 179 -1.19 -0.38 -1.44
CA PHE A 179 -1.62 1.00 -1.72
C PHE A 179 -0.52 1.82 -2.41
N ILE A 180 0.74 1.74 -1.95
CA ILE A 180 1.85 2.47 -2.58
C ILE A 180 2.06 2.02 -4.03
N ARG A 181 1.91 0.74 -4.36
CA ARG A 181 1.97 0.24 -5.74
C ARG A 181 0.93 0.85 -6.68
N THR A 182 -0.15 1.42 -6.14
CA THR A 182 -1.14 2.14 -6.96
C THR A 182 -0.73 3.59 -7.29
N MET A 183 0.34 4.11 -6.70
CA MET A 183 0.82 5.47 -6.92
C MET A 183 1.63 5.54 -8.22
N ILE A 184 0.95 5.42 -9.36
CA ILE A 184 1.55 5.44 -10.69
C ILE A 184 1.49 6.86 -11.26
N SER A 185 2.62 7.39 -11.69
CA SER A 185 2.76 8.66 -12.39
C SER A 185 3.38 8.43 -13.76
N ALA A 186 2.65 8.73 -14.84
CA ALA A 186 3.02 8.41 -16.22
C ALA A 186 2.50 9.45 -17.22
N SER A 187 2.44 10.71 -16.79
CA SER A 187 1.95 11.82 -17.62
C SER A 187 2.87 13.05 -17.57
N SER A 188 4.14 12.85 -17.25
CA SER A 188 5.16 13.90 -17.26
C SER A 188 5.53 14.30 -18.70
N LYS A 189 6.24 15.43 -18.85
CA LYS A 189 6.84 15.78 -20.14
C LYS A 189 7.75 14.66 -20.67
N TYR A 190 8.52 14.01 -19.78
CA TYR A 190 9.37 12.89 -20.16
C TYR A 190 8.56 11.74 -20.76
N ASP A 191 7.44 11.35 -20.13
CA ASP A 191 6.57 10.29 -20.67
C ASP A 191 6.04 10.62 -22.05
N VAL A 192 5.65 11.89 -22.27
CA VAL A 192 5.15 12.35 -23.55
C VAL A 192 6.23 12.33 -24.62
N MET A 193 7.46 12.79 -24.28
CA MET A 193 8.62 12.74 -25.17
C MET A 193 8.98 11.32 -25.56
N TYR A 194 9.01 10.42 -24.57
CA TYR A 194 9.27 8.99 -24.77
C TYR A 194 8.24 8.35 -25.73
N LYS A 195 6.96 8.60 -25.49
CA LYS A 195 5.88 8.09 -26.36
C LYS A 195 5.99 8.63 -27.78
N TYR A 196 6.28 9.92 -27.94
CA TYR A 196 6.47 10.54 -29.26
C TYR A 196 7.64 9.92 -30.02
N GLU A 197 8.81 9.79 -29.38
CA GLU A 197 10.00 9.21 -30.00
C GLU A 197 9.79 7.75 -30.42
N ASN A 198 9.05 6.98 -29.63
CA ASN A 198 8.76 5.57 -29.92
C ASN A 198 7.54 5.37 -30.83
N GLY A 199 7.02 6.42 -31.47
CA GLY A 199 5.89 6.35 -32.41
C GLY A 199 4.57 5.91 -31.77
N MET A 200 4.41 6.10 -30.44
CA MET A 200 3.19 5.76 -29.72
C MET A 200 2.13 6.86 -29.92
N SER A 201 0.86 6.47 -29.89
CA SER A 201 -0.25 7.41 -30.00
C SER A 201 -0.30 8.35 -28.79
N LEU A 202 -0.39 9.65 -29.04
CA LEU A 202 -0.58 10.68 -28.04
C LEU A 202 -2.04 11.13 -27.99
N THR A 203 -2.56 11.30 -26.78
CA THR A 203 -3.85 11.97 -26.56
C THR A 203 -3.75 13.46 -26.91
N SER A 204 -4.89 14.13 -27.08
CA SER A 204 -4.91 15.58 -27.33
C SER A 204 -4.21 16.40 -26.24
N SER A 205 -4.33 15.98 -24.98
CA SER A 205 -3.63 16.60 -23.84
C SER A 205 -2.12 16.42 -23.95
N GLU A 206 -1.65 15.21 -24.27
CA GLU A 206 -0.22 14.93 -24.45
C GLU A 206 0.38 15.67 -25.65
N GLN A 207 -0.36 15.81 -26.76
CA GLN A 207 0.05 16.63 -27.88
C GLN A 207 0.25 18.10 -27.47
N SER A 208 -0.65 18.64 -26.63
CA SER A 208 -0.49 19.99 -26.10
C SER A 208 0.74 20.11 -25.19
N ILE A 209 1.03 19.11 -24.36
CA ILE A 209 2.26 19.07 -23.55
C ILE A 209 3.49 19.02 -24.45
N LEU A 210 3.50 18.18 -25.48
CA LEU A 210 4.64 18.06 -26.40
C LEU A 210 4.99 19.39 -27.06
N GLN A 211 4.00 20.21 -27.40
CA GLN A 211 4.22 21.55 -27.99
C GLN A 211 4.88 22.55 -27.03
N THR A 212 4.89 22.26 -25.73
CA THR A 212 5.56 23.07 -24.68
C THR A 212 6.99 22.62 -24.39
N VAL A 213 7.44 21.54 -25.01
CA VAL A 213 8.81 21.00 -24.82
C VAL A 213 9.77 21.83 -25.66
N ASP A 214 10.76 22.44 -25.02
CA ASP A 214 11.76 23.28 -25.70
C ASP A 214 13.03 22.47 -26.09
N VAL A 215 13.98 23.16 -26.73
CA VAL A 215 15.19 22.53 -27.27
C VAL A 215 16.13 22.04 -26.14
N GLU A 216 16.17 22.72 -25.01
CA GLU A 216 16.96 22.35 -23.83
C GLU A 216 16.39 21.11 -23.17
N GLU A 217 15.08 21.00 -23.08
CA GLU A 217 14.40 19.82 -22.55
C GLU A 217 14.65 18.59 -23.46
N TRP A 218 14.61 18.75 -24.80
CA TRP A 218 14.99 17.67 -25.71
C TRP A 218 16.46 17.25 -25.55
N ALA A 219 17.36 18.22 -25.46
CA ALA A 219 18.79 17.92 -25.23
C ALA A 219 19.01 17.20 -23.91
N GLY A 220 18.31 17.60 -22.84
CA GLY A 220 18.34 16.92 -21.54
C GLY A 220 17.81 15.49 -21.59
N TYR A 221 16.71 15.27 -22.32
CA TYR A 221 16.14 13.95 -22.57
C TYR A 221 17.11 13.01 -23.29
N ASP A 222 17.79 13.50 -24.36
CA ASP A 222 18.77 12.72 -25.10
C ASP A 222 20.00 12.37 -24.26
N LEU A 223 20.49 13.32 -23.46
CA LEU A 223 21.60 13.08 -22.52
C LEU A 223 21.22 12.02 -21.49
N PHE A 224 20.03 12.09 -20.90
CA PHE A 224 19.57 11.13 -19.90
C PHE A 224 19.50 9.70 -20.47
N LYS A 225 19.06 9.53 -21.72
CA LYS A 225 19.01 8.20 -22.36
C LYS A 225 20.38 7.64 -22.74
N SER A 226 21.39 8.49 -22.86
CA SER A 226 22.74 8.10 -23.25
C SER A 226 23.61 7.62 -22.07
N LEU A 227 23.09 7.71 -20.82
CA LEU A 227 23.75 7.26 -19.60
C LEU A 227 23.50 5.78 -19.34
#